data_e9f61368c749a6c548cb3f2c3b0686e1
#
_entry.id   e9f61368c749a6c548cb3f2c3b0686e1
#
_cell.length_a   1.000
_cell.length_b   1.000
_cell.length_c   1.000
_cell.angle_alpha   90.00
_cell.angle_beta   90.00
_cell.angle_gamma   90.00
#
_symmetry.space_group_name_H-M   'P 1'
#
loop_
_entity.id
_entity.type
_entity.pdbx_description
1 polymer ?
#
loop_
_entity_poly.entity_id
_entity_poly.type
_entity_poly.pdbx_seq_one_letter_code
_entity_poly.pdbx_strand_id
1 'polypeptide(L)' 'MKELVNNWNEKHPEYVLVHGMYSYVDNGQSKDMHMLTIFNKDNECVCEYKGEDFIKLYNTLEEEWHSN' A
#
# COMPACT_ATOMS: atom_id res chain seq x y z
N MET A 1 -5.54 8.60 5.17
CA MET A 1 -5.06 7.37 4.51
C MET A 1 -5.96 6.94 3.37
N LYS A 2 -7.26 6.85 3.63
CA LYS A 2 -8.23 6.45 2.62
C LYS A 2 -8.22 7.34 1.38
N GLU A 3 -8.03 8.65 1.58
CA GLU A 3 -7.99 9.61 0.48
C GLU A 3 -6.80 9.40 -0.44
N LEU A 4 -5.63 9.09 0.12
CA LEU A 4 -4.43 8.83 -0.69
C LEU A 4 -4.61 7.59 -1.55
N VAL A 5 -5.18 6.54 -0.99
CA VAL A 5 -5.46 5.30 -1.72
C VAL A 5 -6.47 5.55 -2.84
N ASN A 6 -7.54 6.28 -2.54
CA ASN A 6 -8.56 6.61 -3.54
C ASN A 6 -7.97 7.46 -4.67
N ASN A 7 -7.14 8.45 -4.33
CA ASN A 7 -6.51 9.31 -5.34
C ASN A 7 -5.58 8.50 -6.24
N TRP A 8 -4.82 7.58 -5.66
CA TRP A 8 -3.95 6.70 -6.45
C TRP A 8 -4.77 5.86 -7.44
N ASN A 9 -5.87 5.28 -6.96
CA ASN A 9 -6.75 4.45 -7.80
C ASN A 9 -7.37 5.24 -8.95
N GLU A 10 -7.73 6.51 -8.71
CA GLU A 10 -8.26 7.37 -9.76
C GLU A 10 -7.22 7.67 -10.83
N LYS A 11 -5.96 7.80 -10.43
CA LYS A 11 -4.86 8.09 -11.36
C LYS A 11 -4.42 6.86 -12.16
N HIS A 12 -4.71 5.67 -11.66
CA HIS A 12 -4.24 4.42 -12.25
C HIS A 12 -5.41 3.46 -12.48
N PRO A 13 -6.30 3.76 -13.45
CA PRO A 13 -7.55 3.00 -13.61
C PRO A 13 -7.35 1.55 -14.04
N GLU A 14 -6.16 1.17 -14.47
CA GLU A 14 -5.86 -0.21 -14.86
C GLU A 14 -5.36 -1.08 -13.71
N TYR A 15 -5.21 -0.46 -12.53
CA TYR A 15 -4.71 -1.14 -11.33
C TYR A 15 -5.60 -0.81 -10.15
N VAL A 16 -5.49 -1.61 -9.10
CA VAL A 16 -6.18 -1.36 -7.84
C VAL A 16 -5.17 -1.41 -6.70
N LEU A 17 -5.11 -0.33 -5.95
CA LEU A 17 -4.30 -0.26 -4.73
C LEU A 17 -5.18 -0.58 -3.54
N VAL A 18 -4.73 -1.52 -2.71
CA VAL A 18 -5.43 -1.93 -1.50
C VAL A 18 -4.53 -1.69 -0.30
N HIS A 19 -5.07 -1.04 0.73
CA HIS A 19 -4.37 -0.80 1.99
C HIS A 19 -4.88 -1.78 3.03
N GLY A 20 -3.96 -2.57 3.59
CA GLY A 20 -4.23 -3.44 4.72
C GLY A 20 -3.40 -3.01 5.92
N MET A 21 -3.84 -3.40 7.11
CA MET A 21 -3.12 -3.11 8.35
C MET A 21 -3.35 -4.23 9.33
N TYR A 22 -2.31 -4.61 10.07
CA TYR A 22 -2.44 -5.51 11.20
C TYR A 22 -1.56 -5.02 12.34
N SER A 23 -1.96 -5.39 13.57
CA SER A 23 -1.21 -5.05 14.77
C SER A 23 -0.50 -6.29 15.30
N TYR A 24 0.68 -6.10 15.87
CA TYR A 24 1.44 -7.18 16.48
C TYR A 24 2.15 -6.65 17.73
N VAL A 25 2.62 -7.58 18.57
CA VAL A 25 3.34 -7.23 19.79
C VAL A 25 4.81 -7.58 19.62
N ASP A 26 5.67 -6.61 19.91
CA ASP A 26 7.13 -6.77 19.85
C ASP A 26 7.71 -6.17 21.12
N ASN A 27 8.44 -6.99 21.89
CA ASN A 27 9.04 -6.59 23.19
C ASN A 27 8.02 -5.94 24.14
N GLY A 28 6.79 -6.48 24.18
CA GLY A 28 5.74 -5.98 25.03
C GLY A 28 5.06 -4.71 24.55
N GLN A 29 5.42 -4.22 23.36
CA GLN A 29 4.83 -3.04 22.76
C GLN A 29 3.96 -3.42 21.56
N SER A 30 2.79 -2.80 21.47
CA SER A 30 1.90 -2.99 20.33
C SER A 30 2.39 -2.10 19.18
N LYS A 31 2.52 -2.70 17.99
CA LYS A 31 2.95 -2.01 16.79
C LYS A 31 1.98 -2.31 15.65
N ASP A 32 1.89 -1.39 14.70
CA ASP A 32 1.06 -1.54 13.52
C ASP A 32 1.92 -1.72 12.28
N MET A 33 1.50 -2.64 11.41
CA MET A 33 2.15 -2.85 10.13
C MET A 33 1.16 -2.55 9.03
N HIS A 34 1.54 -1.66 8.13
CA HIS A 34 0.74 -1.31 6.97
C HIS A 34 1.21 -2.09 5.75
N MET A 35 0.27 -2.44 4.88
CA MET A 35 0.58 -3.10 3.61
C MET A 35 -0.12 -2.33 2.49
N LEU A 36 0.62 -2.07 1.42
CA LEU A 36 0.08 -1.52 0.20
C LEU A 36 0.28 -2.56 -0.89
N THR A 37 -0.80 -3.05 -1.47
CA THR A 37 -0.76 -4.09 -2.49
C THR A 37 -1.42 -3.58 -3.75
N ILE A 38 -0.79 -3.79 -4.88
CA ILE A 38 -1.32 -3.37 -6.18
C ILE A 38 -1.68 -4.60 -6.99
N PHE A 39 -2.91 -4.62 -7.49
CA PHE A 39 -3.42 -5.69 -8.35
C PHE A 39 -3.68 -5.15 -9.76
N ASN A 40 -3.49 -5.99 -10.76
CA ASN A 40 -3.87 -5.67 -12.13
C ASN A 40 -5.33 -6.07 -12.40
N LYS A 41 -5.78 -5.92 -13.63
CA LYS A 41 -7.16 -6.26 -14.02
C LYS A 41 -7.50 -7.73 -13.91
N ASP A 42 -6.48 -8.59 -13.93
CA ASP A 42 -6.65 -10.04 -13.81
C ASP A 42 -6.60 -10.49 -12.35
N ASN A 43 -6.65 -9.54 -11.40
CA ASN A 43 -6.57 -9.79 -9.96
C ASN A 43 -5.25 -10.42 -9.53
N GLU A 44 -4.19 -10.18 -10.29
CA GLU A 44 -2.86 -10.65 -9.94
C GLU A 44 -2.14 -9.55 -9.16
N CYS A 45 -1.45 -9.95 -8.07
CA CYS A 45 -0.64 -9.04 -7.29
C CYS A 45 0.64 -8.71 -8.08
N VAL A 46 0.78 -7.45 -8.46
CA VAL A 46 1.97 -7.02 -9.22
C VAL A 46 3.03 -6.37 -8.34
N CYS A 47 2.62 -5.92 -7.15
CA CYS A 47 3.53 -5.21 -6.25
C CYS A 47 2.98 -5.21 -4.84
N GLU A 48 3.88 -5.32 -3.84
CA GLU A 48 3.49 -5.25 -2.43
C GLU A 48 4.55 -4.52 -1.64
N TYR A 49 4.10 -3.60 -0.78
CA TYR A 49 4.97 -2.84 0.12
C TYR A 49 4.47 -2.99 1.55
N LYS A 50 5.41 -3.10 2.49
CA LYS A 50 5.08 -3.20 3.91
C LYS A 50 5.93 -2.22 4.71
N GLY A 51 5.35 -1.64 5.74
CA GLY A 51 6.06 -0.72 6.62
C GLY A 51 5.23 -0.28 7.80
N GLU A 52 5.88 0.24 8.83
CA GLU A 52 5.22 0.71 10.04
C GLU A 52 4.66 2.13 9.90
N ASP A 53 5.17 2.91 8.96
CA ASP A 53 4.76 4.29 8.73
C ASP A 53 4.06 4.37 7.37
N PHE A 54 2.74 4.58 7.40
CA PHE A 54 1.93 4.60 6.18
C PHE A 54 2.39 5.68 5.19
N ILE A 55 2.66 6.89 5.68
CA ILE A 55 3.02 8.01 4.80
C ILE A 55 4.35 7.73 4.09
N LYS A 56 5.34 7.24 4.82
CA LYS A 56 6.62 6.86 4.21
C LYS A 56 6.44 5.75 3.20
N LEU A 57 5.60 4.77 3.52
CA LEU A 57 5.32 3.64 2.64
C LEU A 57 4.66 4.13 1.35
N TYR A 58 3.66 5.00 1.48
CA TYR A 58 2.97 5.57 0.33
C TYR A 58 3.93 6.39 -0.55
N ASN A 59 4.80 7.19 0.07
CA ASN A 59 5.79 7.97 -0.68
C ASN A 59 6.78 7.08 -1.42
N THR A 60 7.18 5.97 -0.81
CA THR A 60 8.04 4.98 -1.47
C THR A 60 7.34 4.39 -2.69
N LEU A 61 6.06 4.04 -2.54
CA LEU A 61 5.25 3.55 -3.64
C LEU A 61 5.22 4.56 -4.80
N GLU A 62 4.96 5.82 -4.49
CA GLU A 62 4.88 6.88 -5.52
C GLU A 62 6.20 7.07 -6.25
N GLU A 63 7.33 6.93 -5.56
CA GLU A 63 8.65 7.07 -6.17
C GLU A 63 9.04 5.87 -7.03
N GLU A 64 8.69 4.67 -6.59
CA GLU A 64 9.14 3.44 -7.26
C GLU A 64 8.16 2.91 -8.29
N TRP A 65 6.89 3.27 -8.18
CA TRP A 65 5.88 2.77 -9.11
C TRP A 65 5.99 3.45 -10.47
N HIS A 66 6.14 2.62 -11.49
CA HIS A 66 6.10 3.08 -12.88
C HIS A 66 5.14 2.19 -13.64
N SER A 67 4.02 2.77 -14.09
CA SER A 67 3.10 2.05 -14.96
C SER A 67 3.67 2.05 -16.37
N ASN A 68 3.79 0.90 -16.95
CA ASN A 68 4.23 0.77 -18.34
C ASN A 68 3.03 0.65 -19.25
#